data_6c851c6120dc9edbb0dc1c2390f5f59f
#
_entry.id   6c851c6120dc9edbb0dc1c2390f5f59f
#
_cell.length_a   1.000
_cell.length_b   1.000
_cell.length_c   1.000
_cell.angle_alpha   90.00
_cell.angle_beta   90.00
_cell.angle_gamma   90.00
#
_symmetry.space_group_name_H-M   'P 1'
#
loop_
_entity.id
_entity.type
_entity.pdbx_description
1 polymer ?
#
loop_
_entity_poly.entity_id
_entity_poly.type
_entity_poly.pdbx_seq_one_letter_code
_entity_poly.pdbx_strand_id
1 'polypeptide(L)'
;MKKIFFILSAILFFCNAQAFSFTDTLKIKKTADFVLDGAGTNVQWDSAAWVNLIQLDSGIRGYDTKFKVLYSDAGVYVFFTGNDKKVTSTFTKDFDNLFTADVFEVFFHPAPKMPIYLEYEVNALNAELVLLVPHLDKKAMGWTPWHYEGKRKVVKKVQVHKVNNEMYKWTAELFFPIALFGPLQNTELKKGVCWNANFYRLDYDAGRMIKFAWSPVNASFHEYDKYGVIQFN
;
A
#
# COMPACT_ATOMS: atom_id res chain seq x y z
N MET A 1 -60.22 -46.88 -10.43
CA MET A 1 -59.72 -45.49 -10.38
C MET A 1 -58.36 -45.50 -9.64
N LYS A 2 -57.26 -45.45 -10.39
CA LYS A 2 -55.90 -45.41 -9.85
C LYS A 2 -55.47 -43.97 -9.67
N LYS A 3 -55.22 -43.53 -8.44
CA LYS A 3 -54.69 -42.21 -8.15
C LYS A 3 -53.16 -42.24 -8.33
N ILE A 4 -52.65 -41.47 -9.25
CA ILE A 4 -51.23 -41.25 -9.50
C ILE A 4 -50.79 -40.06 -8.61
N PHE A 5 -49.89 -40.28 -7.66
CA PHE A 5 -49.25 -39.24 -6.88
C PHE A 5 -47.98 -38.76 -7.64
N PHE A 6 -47.98 -37.52 -8.07
CA PHE A 6 -46.75 -36.85 -8.57
C PHE A 6 -45.98 -36.30 -7.34
N ILE A 7 -44.81 -36.85 -7.10
CA ILE A 7 -43.85 -36.28 -6.13
C ILE A 7 -43.00 -35.27 -6.90
N LEU A 8 -43.20 -33.97 -6.61
CA LEU A 8 -42.38 -32.89 -7.12
C LEU A 8 -41.11 -32.78 -6.26
N SER A 9 -39.98 -33.27 -6.78
CA SER A 9 -38.69 -33.18 -6.09
C SER A 9 -38.10 -31.79 -6.38
N ALA A 10 -38.10 -30.90 -5.40
CA ALA A 10 -37.44 -29.61 -5.45
C ALA A 10 -35.93 -29.79 -5.25
N ILE A 11 -35.14 -29.65 -6.32
CA ILE A 11 -33.68 -29.62 -6.25
C ILE A 11 -33.27 -28.20 -5.81
N LEU A 12 -32.90 -28.08 -4.53
CA LEU A 12 -32.26 -26.87 -4.00
C LEU A 12 -30.81 -26.83 -4.47
N PHE A 13 -30.53 -25.98 -5.47
CA PHE A 13 -29.16 -25.59 -5.82
C PHE A 13 -28.59 -24.71 -4.69
N PHE A 14 -27.79 -25.26 -3.82
CA PHE A 14 -26.92 -24.48 -2.95
C PHE A 14 -25.79 -23.88 -3.80
N CYS A 15 -25.92 -22.62 -4.15
CA CYS A 15 -24.82 -21.84 -4.70
C CYS A 15 -23.84 -21.57 -3.54
N ASN A 16 -22.79 -22.39 -3.43
CA ASN A 16 -21.67 -22.09 -2.55
C ASN A 16 -20.91 -20.90 -3.15
N ALA A 17 -21.26 -19.70 -2.74
CA ALA A 17 -20.41 -18.55 -2.91
C ALA A 17 -19.18 -18.74 -2.02
N GLN A 18 -18.11 -19.29 -2.56
CA GLN A 18 -16.81 -19.24 -1.93
C GLN A 18 -16.39 -17.76 -1.89
N ALA A 19 -16.49 -17.17 -0.71
CA ALA A 19 -15.82 -15.90 -0.44
C ALA A 19 -14.31 -16.16 -0.58
N PHE A 20 -13.72 -15.72 -1.68
CA PHE A 20 -12.27 -15.65 -1.83
C PHE A 20 -11.77 -14.59 -0.84
N SER A 21 -11.32 -15.05 0.32
CA SER A 21 -10.48 -14.25 1.20
C SER A 21 -9.09 -14.26 0.58
N PHE A 22 -8.80 -13.31 -0.32
CA PHE A 22 -7.44 -13.03 -0.75
C PHE A 22 -6.73 -12.28 0.38
N THR A 23 -6.21 -13.01 1.34
CA THR A 23 -5.13 -12.49 2.18
C THR A 23 -3.83 -12.81 1.46
N ASP A 24 -3.44 -11.96 0.52
CA ASP A 24 -2.15 -12.08 -0.14
C ASP A 24 -1.05 -11.92 0.91
N THR A 25 -0.26 -12.97 1.10
CA THR A 25 0.92 -12.93 1.96
C THR A 25 2.14 -12.66 1.09
N LEU A 26 2.72 -11.48 1.23
CA LEU A 26 3.98 -11.09 0.58
C LEU A 26 5.16 -11.45 1.49
N LYS A 27 5.95 -12.44 1.09
CA LYS A 27 7.22 -12.77 1.77
C LYS A 27 8.29 -11.75 1.37
N ILE A 28 8.73 -10.94 2.32
CA ILE A 28 9.77 -9.94 2.10
C ILE A 28 11.12 -10.46 2.58
N LYS A 29 12.19 -10.16 1.82
CA LYS A 29 13.53 -10.67 2.09
C LYS A 29 14.35 -9.70 2.94
N LYS A 30 15.21 -10.27 3.77
CA LYS A 30 16.22 -9.50 4.50
C LYS A 30 17.31 -9.02 3.56
N THR A 31 17.82 -7.81 3.80
CA THR A 31 18.93 -7.18 3.09
C THR A 31 19.91 -6.53 4.07
N ALA A 32 21.11 -6.22 3.63
CA ALA A 32 21.97 -5.26 4.31
C ALA A 32 21.42 -3.84 4.11
N ASP A 33 21.77 -2.92 5.00
CA ASP A 33 21.41 -1.51 4.82
C ASP A 33 22.08 -0.94 3.57
N PHE A 34 21.35 -0.05 2.87
CA PHE A 34 21.85 0.61 1.68
C PHE A 34 21.28 2.04 1.54
N VAL A 35 21.94 2.84 0.73
CA VAL A 35 21.56 4.23 0.47
C VAL A 35 20.55 4.30 -0.67
N LEU A 36 19.48 5.07 -0.48
CA LEU A 36 18.46 5.31 -1.48
C LEU A 36 18.91 6.39 -2.46
N ASP A 37 18.65 6.19 -3.76
CA ASP A 37 18.94 7.17 -4.82
C ASP A 37 17.67 7.71 -5.51
N GLY A 38 16.53 7.10 -5.22
CA GLY A 38 15.22 7.43 -5.81
C GLY A 38 14.96 6.76 -7.16
N ALA A 39 15.99 6.19 -7.80
CA ALA A 39 15.89 5.51 -9.09
C ALA A 39 15.80 3.99 -8.96
N GLY A 40 16.09 3.45 -7.78
CA GLY A 40 16.12 2.02 -7.53
C GLY A 40 17.31 1.32 -8.19
N THR A 41 18.44 2.00 -8.31
CA THR A 41 19.64 1.44 -8.97
C THR A 41 20.47 0.55 -8.04
N ASN A 42 20.19 0.59 -6.73
CA ASN A 42 20.93 -0.23 -5.79
C ASN A 42 20.64 -1.72 -6.02
N VAL A 43 21.73 -2.52 -6.13
CA VAL A 43 21.68 -3.97 -6.41
C VAL A 43 20.86 -4.78 -5.39
N GLN A 44 20.67 -4.26 -4.18
CA GLN A 44 19.84 -4.92 -3.16
C GLN A 44 18.40 -5.14 -3.66
N TRP A 45 17.87 -4.23 -4.49
CA TRP A 45 16.55 -4.35 -5.08
C TRP A 45 16.37 -5.54 -6.02
N ASP A 46 17.46 -6.12 -6.56
CA ASP A 46 17.40 -7.30 -7.45
C ASP A 46 16.91 -8.55 -6.70
N SER A 47 17.07 -8.58 -5.39
CA SER A 47 16.60 -9.67 -4.54
C SER A 47 15.09 -9.69 -4.33
N ALA A 48 14.40 -8.56 -4.54
CA ALA A 48 12.94 -8.43 -4.37
C ALA A 48 12.21 -8.51 -5.71
N ALA A 49 11.13 -9.29 -5.76
CA ALA A 49 10.25 -9.33 -6.90
C ALA A 49 9.36 -8.08 -6.96
N TRP A 50 9.01 -7.65 -8.17
CA TRP A 50 7.98 -6.63 -8.36
C TRP A 50 6.59 -7.19 -8.03
N VAL A 51 5.79 -6.39 -7.33
CA VAL A 51 4.38 -6.65 -7.04
C VAL A 51 3.55 -5.54 -7.69
N ASN A 52 2.55 -5.91 -8.48
CA ASN A 52 1.69 -4.94 -9.15
C ASN A 52 0.60 -4.43 -8.19
N LEU A 53 0.25 -3.16 -8.33
CA LEU A 53 -1.00 -2.63 -7.81
C LEU A 53 -2.13 -2.89 -8.80
N ILE A 54 -3.32 -3.17 -8.28
CA ILE A 54 -4.53 -3.41 -9.05
C ILE A 54 -5.34 -2.13 -9.05
N GLN A 55 -5.79 -1.67 -10.25
CA GLN A 55 -6.73 -0.56 -10.34
C GLN A 55 -8.08 -0.99 -9.76
N LEU A 56 -8.63 -0.20 -8.85
CA LEU A 56 -9.90 -0.48 -8.17
C LEU A 56 -11.12 0.08 -8.93
N ASP A 57 -10.91 1.15 -9.69
CA ASP A 57 -11.98 1.83 -10.42
C ASP A 57 -12.21 1.19 -11.78
N SER A 58 -13.48 1.02 -12.18
CA SER A 58 -13.85 0.52 -13.50
C SER A 58 -13.95 1.66 -14.53
N GLY A 59 -13.75 1.33 -15.82
CA GLY A 59 -14.07 2.20 -16.95
C GLY A 59 -12.98 3.18 -17.40
N ILE A 60 -11.92 3.41 -16.63
CA ILE A 60 -10.74 4.17 -17.05
C ILE A 60 -9.53 3.24 -16.95
N ARG A 61 -8.74 3.19 -18.02
CA ARG A 61 -7.46 2.48 -17.98
C ARG A 61 -6.43 3.37 -17.30
N GLY A 62 -6.00 2.97 -16.11
CA GLY A 62 -4.89 3.57 -15.39
C GLY A 62 -3.54 3.11 -15.93
N TYR A 63 -2.49 3.52 -15.26
CA TYR A 63 -1.11 3.20 -15.62
C TYR A 63 -0.56 2.10 -14.74
N ASP A 64 0.36 1.31 -15.29
CA ASP A 64 1.06 0.28 -14.54
C ASP A 64 1.78 0.92 -13.35
N THR A 65 1.46 0.41 -12.18
CA THR A 65 2.12 0.79 -10.93
C THR A 65 2.52 -0.47 -10.18
N LYS A 66 3.72 -0.49 -9.65
CA LYS A 66 4.27 -1.64 -8.93
C LYS A 66 5.24 -1.20 -7.83
N PHE A 67 5.47 -2.11 -6.90
CA PHE A 67 6.37 -1.86 -5.78
C PHE A 67 7.23 -3.08 -5.45
N LYS A 68 8.27 -2.86 -4.65
CA LYS A 68 9.11 -3.86 -4.00
C LYS A 68 9.22 -3.56 -2.53
N VAL A 69 9.40 -4.58 -1.71
CA VAL A 69 9.67 -4.43 -0.27
C VAL A 69 10.85 -5.30 0.13
N LEU A 70 11.75 -4.73 0.93
CA LEU A 70 12.84 -5.41 1.62
C LEU A 70 12.86 -4.97 3.09
N TYR A 71 13.61 -5.65 3.92
CA TYR A 71 13.86 -5.22 5.30
C TYR A 71 15.29 -5.48 5.73
N SER A 72 15.76 -4.71 6.68
CA SER A 72 17.02 -4.93 7.41
C SER A 72 16.76 -4.94 8.92
N ASP A 73 17.79 -5.05 9.72
CA ASP A 73 17.66 -4.89 11.17
C ASP A 73 17.32 -3.44 11.57
N ALA A 74 17.57 -2.48 10.69
CA ALA A 74 17.32 -1.06 10.93
C ALA A 74 15.90 -0.60 10.53
N GLY A 75 15.23 -1.29 9.60
CA GLY A 75 13.91 -0.87 9.12
C GLY A 75 13.41 -1.59 7.87
N VAL A 76 12.35 -1.03 7.29
CA VAL A 76 11.68 -1.55 6.09
C VAL A 76 11.93 -0.61 4.91
N TYR A 77 12.31 -1.16 3.78
CA TYR A 77 12.52 -0.48 2.52
C TYR A 77 11.33 -0.71 1.57
N VAL A 78 10.81 0.33 0.96
CA VAL A 78 9.77 0.25 -0.06
C VAL A 78 10.21 1.03 -1.29
N PHE A 79 10.03 0.44 -2.46
CA PHE A 79 10.33 1.06 -3.73
C PHE A 79 9.13 1.00 -4.66
N PHE A 80 8.58 2.16 -5.01
CA PHE A 80 7.50 2.29 -5.98
C PHE A 80 8.01 2.74 -7.34
N THR A 81 7.31 2.31 -8.38
CA THR A 81 7.42 2.88 -9.71
C THR A 81 6.06 2.87 -10.39
N GLY A 82 5.72 3.96 -11.07
CA GLY A 82 4.48 4.09 -11.84
C GLY A 82 4.67 4.93 -13.09
N ASN A 83 3.97 4.56 -14.16
CA ASN A 83 3.83 5.38 -15.34
C ASN A 83 2.73 6.43 -15.13
N ASP A 84 2.81 7.55 -15.87
CA ASP A 84 1.91 8.68 -15.73
C ASP A 84 1.91 9.51 -17.03
N LYS A 85 0.78 10.10 -17.40
CA LYS A 85 0.72 11.08 -18.48
C LYS A 85 1.04 12.47 -18.01
N LYS A 86 0.62 12.78 -16.79
CA LYS A 86 0.78 14.08 -16.20
C LYS A 86 0.93 13.90 -14.70
N VAL A 87 2.11 14.20 -14.19
CA VAL A 87 2.32 14.23 -12.74
C VAL A 87 1.51 15.39 -12.14
N THR A 88 0.37 15.06 -11.54
CA THR A 88 -0.56 16.04 -10.96
C THR A 88 -0.24 16.18 -9.48
N SER A 89 0.69 17.09 -9.15
CA SER A 89 1.03 17.43 -7.77
C SER A 89 1.53 18.86 -7.69
N THR A 90 1.05 19.61 -6.69
CA THR A 90 1.45 20.99 -6.44
C THR A 90 2.02 21.19 -5.04
N PHE A 91 1.91 20.19 -4.18
CA PHE A 91 2.36 20.26 -2.79
C PHE A 91 3.88 20.05 -2.71
N THR A 92 4.58 21.00 -2.13
CA THR A 92 6.04 20.98 -1.93
C THR A 92 6.44 20.93 -0.46
N LYS A 93 5.46 21.03 0.45
CA LYS A 93 5.69 21.01 1.90
C LYS A 93 5.24 19.69 2.48
N ASP A 94 6.04 19.16 3.41
CA ASP A 94 5.62 18.03 4.22
C ASP A 94 4.38 18.41 5.06
N PHE A 95 3.50 17.44 5.26
CA PHE A 95 2.22 17.54 6.00
C PHE A 95 1.12 18.38 5.32
N ASP A 96 1.27 18.73 4.04
CA ASP A 96 0.14 19.17 3.21
C ASP A 96 -0.78 17.96 2.89
N ASN A 97 -2.01 18.21 2.43
CA ASN A 97 -3.00 17.18 2.10
C ASN A 97 -2.67 16.48 0.76
N LEU A 98 -1.63 15.65 0.74
CA LEU A 98 -1.09 15.05 -0.48
C LEU A 98 -2.10 14.17 -1.21
N PHE A 99 -3.00 13.50 -0.49
CA PHE A 99 -4.07 12.62 -1.03
C PHE A 99 -5.05 13.33 -1.99
N THR A 100 -4.96 14.64 -2.14
CA THR A 100 -5.75 15.40 -3.12
C THR A 100 -5.05 15.55 -4.48
N ALA A 101 -3.92 14.88 -4.66
CA ALA A 101 -3.09 14.87 -5.86
C ALA A 101 -2.45 13.48 -6.06
N ASP A 102 -1.57 13.33 -7.06
CA ASP A 102 -0.87 12.06 -7.30
C ASP A 102 0.04 11.72 -6.13
N VAL A 103 -0.13 10.52 -5.58
CA VAL A 103 0.57 10.07 -4.39
C VAL A 103 0.77 8.55 -4.41
N PHE A 104 1.90 8.06 -3.88
CA PHE A 104 2.06 6.69 -3.41
C PHE A 104 1.86 6.64 -1.90
N GLU A 105 1.18 5.60 -1.44
CA GLU A 105 0.87 5.44 -0.03
C GLU A 105 1.29 4.07 0.49
N VAL A 106 1.75 4.05 1.73
CA VAL A 106 2.12 2.84 2.47
C VAL A 106 1.37 2.83 3.79
N PHE A 107 0.56 1.81 3.99
CA PHE A 107 -0.15 1.60 5.24
C PHE A 107 0.45 0.40 5.97
N PHE A 108 0.95 0.62 7.20
CA PHE A 108 1.49 -0.42 8.05
C PHE A 108 0.68 -0.57 9.34
N HIS A 109 0.23 -1.79 9.60
CA HIS A 109 -0.43 -2.18 10.84
C HIS A 109 0.34 -3.32 11.49
N PRO A 110 1.48 -3.01 12.17
CA PRO A 110 2.43 -4.02 12.66
C PRO A 110 1.87 -4.93 13.74
N ALA A 111 0.95 -4.42 14.56
CA ALA A 111 0.30 -5.16 15.63
C ALA A 111 -1.22 -5.13 15.44
N PRO A 112 -1.82 -6.11 14.72
CA PRO A 112 -3.24 -6.09 14.34
C PRO A 112 -4.23 -6.00 15.52
N LYS A 113 -3.79 -6.32 16.75
CA LYS A 113 -4.60 -6.16 17.97
C LYS A 113 -4.60 -4.73 18.52
N MET A 114 -3.68 -3.88 18.08
CA MET A 114 -3.63 -2.47 18.46
C MET A 114 -4.58 -1.67 17.59
N PRO A 115 -5.41 -0.78 18.18
CA PRO A 115 -6.42 -0.03 17.43
C PRO A 115 -5.83 1.20 16.72
N ILE A 116 -4.64 1.04 16.10
CA ILE A 116 -3.93 2.13 15.43
C ILE A 116 -2.98 1.57 14.37
N TYR A 117 -2.90 2.23 13.21
CA TYR A 117 -1.94 1.93 12.15
C TYR A 117 -1.28 3.21 11.64
N LEU A 118 -0.18 3.04 10.92
CA LEU A 118 0.55 4.11 10.24
C LEU A 118 0.08 4.21 8.80
N GLU A 119 -0.17 5.43 8.35
CA GLU A 119 -0.32 5.82 6.97
C GLU A 119 0.82 6.75 6.59
N TYR A 120 1.44 6.50 5.46
CA TYR A 120 2.51 7.31 4.91
C TYR A 120 2.23 7.58 3.45
N GLU A 121 2.28 8.85 3.08
CA GLU A 121 2.10 9.31 1.71
C GLU A 121 3.37 10.02 1.23
N VAL A 122 3.68 9.86 -0.06
CA VAL A 122 4.73 10.61 -0.74
C VAL A 122 4.28 10.98 -2.14
N ASN A 123 4.54 12.23 -2.54
CA ASN A 123 4.23 12.71 -3.87
C ASN A 123 5.49 12.81 -4.77
N ALA A 124 5.27 13.09 -6.05
CA ALA A 124 6.33 13.22 -7.04
C ALA A 124 7.26 14.42 -6.82
N LEU A 125 6.89 15.38 -5.96
CA LEU A 125 7.71 16.53 -5.55
C LEU A 125 8.50 16.27 -4.27
N ASN A 126 8.51 15.00 -3.79
CA ASN A 126 9.22 14.55 -2.60
C ASN A 126 8.69 15.17 -1.29
N ALA A 127 7.44 15.63 -1.25
CA ALA A 127 6.74 15.96 -0.02
C ALA A 127 6.13 14.69 0.61
N GLU A 128 5.98 14.65 1.94
CA GLU A 128 5.42 13.53 2.68
C GLU A 128 4.27 13.97 3.59
N LEU A 129 3.32 13.05 3.81
CA LEU A 129 2.33 13.15 4.87
C LEU A 129 2.35 11.86 5.67
N VAL A 130 2.50 11.97 6.99
CA VAL A 130 2.59 10.83 7.90
C VAL A 130 1.51 10.93 8.94
N LEU A 131 0.66 9.91 9.03
CA LEU A 131 -0.51 9.90 9.87
C LEU A 131 -0.52 8.66 10.78
N LEU A 132 -1.01 8.85 11.99
CA LEU A 132 -1.49 7.78 12.84
C LEU A 132 -3.02 7.74 12.73
N VAL A 133 -3.54 6.57 12.39
CA VAL A 133 -4.97 6.36 12.15
C VAL A 133 -5.52 5.41 13.20
N PRO A 134 -6.23 5.94 14.23
CA PRO A 134 -6.95 5.10 15.16
C PRO A 134 -8.17 4.47 14.50
N HIS A 135 -8.50 3.24 14.91
CA HIS A 135 -9.65 2.53 14.37
C HIS A 135 -10.42 1.77 15.46
N LEU A 136 -11.72 1.57 15.22
CA LEU A 136 -12.61 0.80 16.09
C LEU A 136 -13.70 0.16 15.21
N ASP A 137 -14.09 -1.08 15.52
CA ASP A 137 -15.18 -1.80 14.85
C ASP A 137 -15.12 -1.72 13.31
N LYS A 138 -13.94 -1.97 12.75
CA LYS A 138 -13.64 -1.92 11.32
C LYS A 138 -13.78 -0.53 10.66
N LYS A 139 -13.78 0.53 11.44
CA LYS A 139 -13.84 1.91 10.95
C LYS A 139 -12.63 2.69 11.39
N ALA A 140 -12.06 3.48 10.48
CA ALA A 140 -11.11 4.54 10.85
C ALA A 140 -11.87 5.63 11.63
N MET A 141 -11.27 6.06 12.75
CA MET A 141 -11.86 7.04 13.67
C MET A 141 -11.23 8.43 13.53
N GLY A 142 -10.82 8.76 12.32
CA GLY A 142 -10.05 9.95 12.00
C GLY A 142 -8.56 9.65 11.87
N TRP A 143 -7.77 10.68 11.82
CA TRP A 143 -6.32 10.59 11.70
C TRP A 143 -5.65 11.78 12.39
N THR A 144 -4.37 11.62 12.76
CA THR A 144 -3.55 12.69 13.32
C THR A 144 -2.18 12.71 12.66
N PRO A 145 -1.65 13.89 12.27
CA PRO A 145 -0.29 13.99 11.75
C PRO A 145 0.72 13.42 12.76
N TRP A 146 1.60 12.54 12.29
CA TRP A 146 2.68 11.98 13.07
C TRP A 146 3.96 12.75 12.81
N HIS A 147 4.13 13.89 13.51
CA HIS A 147 5.38 14.65 13.46
C HIS A 147 6.50 13.89 14.17
N TYR A 148 7.61 13.68 13.48
CA TYR A 148 8.74 12.91 13.99
C TYR A 148 10.06 13.52 13.54
N GLU A 149 11.10 13.28 14.33
CA GLU A 149 12.45 13.81 14.10
C GLU A 149 13.53 12.75 14.34
N GLY A 150 14.73 13.05 13.88
CA GLY A 150 15.92 12.26 14.12
C GLY A 150 15.77 10.82 13.60
N LYS A 151 16.10 9.86 14.44
CA LYS A 151 16.12 8.43 14.07
C LYS A 151 14.78 7.81 13.72
N ARG A 152 13.66 8.53 13.91
CA ARG A 152 12.33 8.06 13.53
C ARG A 152 11.92 8.54 12.13
N LYS A 153 12.65 9.51 11.57
CA LYS A 153 12.28 10.12 10.30
C LYS A 153 12.50 9.15 9.14
N VAL A 154 11.47 9.03 8.27
CA VAL A 154 11.56 8.27 7.03
C VAL A 154 12.60 8.92 6.11
N VAL A 155 13.45 8.11 5.51
CA VAL A 155 14.31 8.57 4.41
C VAL A 155 13.56 8.35 3.12
N LYS A 156 13.37 9.40 2.34
CA LYS A 156 12.65 9.37 1.07
C LYS A 156 13.50 9.94 -0.05
N LYS A 157 13.41 9.34 -1.22
CA LYS A 157 14.00 9.82 -2.47
C LYS A 157 13.02 9.57 -3.62
N VAL A 158 12.70 10.62 -4.35
CA VAL A 158 11.78 10.57 -5.48
C VAL A 158 12.48 11.05 -6.73
N GLN A 159 12.20 10.40 -7.86
CA GLN A 159 12.64 10.85 -9.17
C GLN A 159 11.49 10.82 -10.16
N VAL A 160 11.45 11.81 -11.05
CA VAL A 160 10.51 11.92 -12.16
C VAL A 160 11.29 11.94 -13.46
N HIS A 161 10.98 11.03 -14.35
CA HIS A 161 11.60 10.92 -15.65
C HIS A 161 10.55 11.09 -16.76
N LYS A 162 10.86 11.92 -17.76
CA LYS A 162 10.08 11.97 -18.99
C LYS A 162 10.49 10.78 -19.85
N VAL A 163 9.57 9.84 -20.09
CA VAL A 163 9.81 8.66 -20.91
C VAL A 163 9.75 9.03 -22.41
N ASN A 164 8.75 9.83 -22.79
CA ASN A 164 8.57 10.37 -24.14
C ASN A 164 7.70 11.65 -24.06
N ASN A 165 7.21 12.16 -25.18
CA ASN A 165 6.41 13.39 -25.20
C ASN A 165 5.05 13.28 -24.49
N GLU A 166 4.56 12.06 -24.26
CA GLU A 166 3.22 11.77 -23.73
C GLU A 166 3.24 11.02 -22.40
N MET A 167 4.41 10.60 -21.90
CA MET A 167 4.51 9.73 -20.75
C MET A 167 5.66 10.12 -19.83
N TYR A 168 5.38 10.13 -18.56
CA TYR A 168 6.33 10.21 -17.45
C TYR A 168 6.43 8.86 -16.76
N LYS A 169 7.48 8.67 -16.02
CA LYS A 169 7.66 7.61 -15.04
C LYS A 169 8.18 8.26 -13.77
N TRP A 170 7.56 8.00 -12.65
CA TRP A 170 8.09 8.44 -11.39
C TRP A 170 8.28 7.29 -10.42
N THR A 171 9.24 7.47 -9.54
CA THR A 171 9.71 6.46 -8.61
C THR A 171 9.84 7.07 -7.22
N ALA A 172 9.61 6.27 -6.18
CA ALA A 172 9.85 6.65 -4.80
C ALA A 172 10.54 5.51 -4.07
N GLU A 173 11.73 5.77 -3.54
CA GLU A 173 12.41 4.89 -2.59
C GLU A 173 12.23 5.43 -1.19
N LEU A 174 11.78 4.58 -0.28
CA LEU A 174 11.43 4.91 1.09
C LEU A 174 12.14 3.95 2.05
N PHE A 175 12.69 4.49 3.13
CA PHE A 175 13.19 3.69 4.25
C PHE A 175 12.47 4.10 5.53
N PHE A 176 11.75 3.16 6.10
CA PHE A 176 11.01 3.31 7.35
C PHE A 176 11.86 2.74 8.50
N PRO A 177 12.53 3.59 9.31
CA PRO A 177 13.34 3.11 10.40
C PRO A 177 12.49 2.42 11.46
N ILE A 178 12.99 1.34 12.06
CA ILE A 178 12.23 0.57 13.06
C ILE A 178 11.78 1.44 14.24
N ALA A 179 12.52 2.48 14.58
CA ALA A 179 12.18 3.41 15.65
C ALA A 179 10.87 4.19 15.39
N LEU A 180 10.42 4.30 14.12
CA LEU A 180 9.15 4.92 13.75
C LEU A 180 7.96 4.15 14.32
N PHE A 181 8.05 2.82 14.38
CA PHE A 181 6.96 1.93 14.75
C PHE A 181 6.78 1.76 16.27
N GLY A 182 7.57 2.46 17.10
CA GLY A 182 7.45 2.39 18.56
C GLY A 182 6.01 2.60 19.08
N PRO A 183 5.25 3.61 18.62
CA PRO A 183 3.86 3.81 19.04
C PRO A 183 2.90 2.68 18.63
N LEU A 184 3.27 1.89 17.61
CA LEU A 184 2.48 0.77 17.09
C LEU A 184 2.78 -0.56 17.77
N GLN A 185 3.67 -0.54 18.77
CA GLN A 185 4.00 -1.65 19.69
C GLN A 185 4.49 -2.95 19.01
N ASN A 186 4.99 -2.89 17.80
CA ASN A 186 5.66 -4.02 17.18
C ASN A 186 6.90 -3.53 16.42
N THR A 187 8.04 -3.65 17.04
CA THR A 187 9.34 -3.23 16.52
C THR A 187 10.25 -4.41 16.18
N GLU A 188 9.70 -5.62 16.03
CA GLU A 188 10.48 -6.79 15.68
C GLU A 188 10.48 -7.02 14.16
N LEU A 189 11.68 -7.04 13.57
CA LEU A 189 11.92 -7.35 12.16
C LEU A 189 12.64 -8.69 12.06
N LYS A 190 12.01 -9.74 12.54
CA LYS A 190 12.58 -11.10 12.57
C LYS A 190 11.86 -12.01 11.61
N LYS A 191 12.57 -12.98 11.07
CA LYS A 191 11.99 -14.06 10.24
C LYS A 191 10.77 -14.67 10.93
N GLY A 192 9.67 -14.79 10.16
CA GLY A 192 8.40 -15.35 10.61
C GLY A 192 7.43 -14.33 11.21
N VAL A 193 7.88 -13.13 11.59
CA VAL A 193 6.99 -12.05 12.03
C VAL A 193 6.14 -11.59 10.84
N CYS A 194 4.88 -11.26 11.10
CA CYS A 194 3.93 -10.78 10.11
C CYS A 194 3.35 -9.43 10.54
N TRP A 195 3.20 -8.53 9.57
CA TRP A 195 2.45 -7.28 9.71
C TRP A 195 1.31 -7.25 8.71
N ASN A 196 0.19 -6.65 9.07
CA ASN A 196 -0.78 -6.24 8.06
C ASN A 196 -0.28 -4.98 7.38
N ALA A 197 -0.44 -4.91 6.06
CA ALA A 197 0.00 -3.76 5.26
C ALA A 197 -0.84 -3.62 4.00
N ASN A 198 -0.87 -2.43 3.45
CA ASN A 198 -1.32 -2.24 2.08
C ASN A 198 -0.47 -1.14 1.40
N PHE A 199 -0.47 -1.17 0.08
CA PHE A 199 0.28 -0.25 -0.77
C PHE A 199 -0.67 0.30 -1.81
N TYR A 200 -0.66 1.64 -2.00
CA TYR A 200 -1.66 2.31 -2.80
C TYR A 200 -1.05 3.35 -3.74
N ARG A 201 -1.82 3.76 -4.72
CA ARG A 201 -1.62 4.97 -5.52
C ARG A 201 -2.94 5.67 -5.71
N LEU A 202 -2.93 6.99 -5.60
CA LEU A 202 -3.92 7.88 -6.18
C LEU A 202 -3.33 8.55 -7.41
N ASP A 203 -4.15 8.68 -8.46
CA ASP A 203 -3.80 9.27 -9.75
C ASP A 203 -4.93 10.20 -10.19
N TYR A 204 -4.59 11.43 -10.55
CA TYR A 204 -5.56 12.49 -10.84
C TYR A 204 -5.47 13.04 -12.28
N ASP A 205 -4.66 12.49 -13.15
CA ASP A 205 -4.44 13.04 -14.49
C ASP A 205 -5.66 12.94 -15.41
N ALA A 206 -6.57 12.04 -15.12
CA ALA A 206 -7.83 11.86 -15.86
C ALA A 206 -8.95 12.85 -15.44
N GLY A 207 -8.65 13.85 -14.62
CA GLY A 207 -9.62 14.81 -14.09
C GLY A 207 -10.51 14.25 -12.97
N ARG A 208 -10.24 13.04 -12.52
CA ARG A 208 -10.84 12.39 -11.35
C ARG A 208 -9.82 11.47 -10.70
N MET A 209 -10.02 11.17 -9.43
CA MET A 209 -9.19 10.24 -8.68
C MET A 209 -9.37 8.80 -9.20
N ILE A 210 -8.26 8.17 -9.59
CA ILE A 210 -8.16 6.74 -9.90
C ILE A 210 -7.37 6.08 -8.76
N LYS A 211 -7.90 4.98 -8.25
CA LYS A 211 -7.35 4.28 -7.08
C LYS A 211 -6.69 2.97 -7.48
N PHE A 212 -5.53 2.72 -6.89
CA PHE A 212 -4.82 1.45 -7.03
C PHE A 212 -4.48 0.90 -5.65
N ALA A 213 -4.53 -0.42 -5.50
CA ALA A 213 -4.17 -1.11 -4.27
C ALA A 213 -3.43 -2.42 -4.55
N TRP A 214 -2.59 -2.84 -3.62
CA TRP A 214 -2.03 -4.19 -3.61
C TRP A 214 -3.09 -5.20 -3.16
N SER A 215 -3.64 -5.04 -1.97
CA SER A 215 -4.78 -5.83 -1.50
C SER A 215 -6.06 -5.02 -1.74
N PRO A 216 -7.02 -5.55 -2.56
CA PRO A 216 -8.19 -4.78 -2.94
C PRO A 216 -9.07 -4.37 -1.77
N VAL A 217 -9.51 -3.13 -1.80
CA VAL A 217 -10.51 -2.54 -0.90
C VAL A 217 -11.71 -2.08 -1.70
N ASN A 218 -12.87 -1.88 -1.08
CA ASN A 218 -14.09 -1.53 -1.81
C ASN A 218 -14.38 -0.02 -1.78
N ALA A 219 -14.50 0.54 -0.59
CA ALA A 219 -14.96 1.93 -0.41
C ALA A 219 -13.81 2.88 -0.05
N SER A 220 -12.89 2.45 0.79
CA SER A 220 -11.84 3.31 1.34
C SER A 220 -10.53 2.54 1.53
N PHE A 221 -9.40 3.23 1.39
CA PHE A 221 -8.09 2.71 1.75
C PHE A 221 -7.99 2.36 3.25
N HIS A 222 -8.87 2.91 4.07
CA HIS A 222 -8.93 2.66 5.51
C HIS A 222 -9.72 1.38 5.90
N GLU A 223 -10.07 0.51 4.96
CA GLU A 223 -10.64 -0.82 5.25
C GLU A 223 -9.53 -1.77 5.73
N TYR A 224 -8.98 -1.50 6.92
CA TYR A 224 -7.80 -2.19 7.46
C TYR A 224 -7.98 -3.70 7.65
N ASP A 225 -9.21 -4.19 7.73
CA ASP A 225 -9.53 -5.61 7.79
C ASP A 225 -9.33 -6.34 6.44
N LYS A 226 -9.07 -5.59 5.37
CA LYS A 226 -8.74 -6.08 4.03
C LYS A 226 -7.27 -5.92 3.65
N TYR A 227 -6.42 -5.45 4.57
CA TYR A 227 -5.01 -5.34 4.29
C TYR A 227 -4.39 -6.71 4.07
N GLY A 228 -3.45 -6.78 3.15
CA GLY A 228 -2.62 -7.96 2.95
C GLY A 228 -1.67 -8.18 4.13
N VAL A 229 -0.90 -9.26 4.06
CA VAL A 229 0.10 -9.60 5.08
C VAL A 229 1.48 -9.54 4.46
N ILE A 230 2.40 -8.79 5.06
CA ILE A 230 3.84 -8.91 4.79
C ILE A 230 4.45 -9.84 5.84
N GLN A 231 5.22 -10.83 5.36
CA GLN A 231 5.93 -11.77 6.22
C GLN A 231 7.45 -11.61 6.05
N PHE A 232 8.13 -11.34 7.14
CA PHE A 232 9.59 -11.24 7.19
C PHE A 232 10.22 -12.64 7.05
N ASN A 233 11.10 -12.82 6.02
CA ASN A 233 11.64 -14.14 5.63
C ASN A 233 13.17 -14.22 5.67
#